data_b3493639fb1d309e70d5bfb99f79fe4d
#
_entry.id   b3493639fb1d309e70d5bfb99f79fe4d
#
_cell.length_a   1.000
_cell.length_b   1.000
_cell.length_c   1.000
_cell.angle_alpha   90.00
_cell.angle_beta   90.00
_cell.angle_gamma   90.00
#
_symmetry.space_group_name_H-M   'P 1'
#
loop_
_entity.id
_entity.type
_entity.pdbx_description
1 polymer ?
#
loop_
_entity_poly.entity_id
_entity_poly.type
_entity_poly.pdbx_seq_one_letter_code
_entity_poly.pdbx_strand_id
1 'polypeptide(L)'
;MKMNVIVKTLLVGGVCVASMACQSKKSAETAVVVEEKPKVTTEVVNLQDVEQQSTFTGNVEGFAVNNITPQQPRRIARLLVDVGDHVRAGQKLAEMENSALAQAKAQYDNNKANFERADELYKFGGESKANWESMKTAYEVSKLTYENMLENTSLISPISGPVTARNYDVGDMVVASPIFVVQQINPVKIYINVSESLYSYIKKGMSVDVELDAIPEKKFEGK
;
A
#
# COMPACT_ATOMS: atom_id res chain seq x y z
N MET A 1 -36.41 1.31 -18.98
CA MET A 1 -37.87 1.33 -18.91
C MET A 1 -38.38 2.46 -19.80
N LYS A 2 -39.14 2.06 -20.90
CA LYS A 2 -39.98 2.86 -21.80
C LYS A 2 -39.34 4.02 -22.59
N MET A 3 -38.96 3.77 -23.70
CA MET A 3 -39.33 3.98 -25.11
C MET A 3 -40.68 4.68 -25.34
N ASN A 4 -40.65 5.84 -26.00
CA ASN A 4 -41.83 6.37 -26.68
C ASN A 4 -41.46 6.96 -28.03
N VAL A 5 -41.89 6.22 -29.04
CA VAL A 5 -42.01 6.60 -30.45
C VAL A 5 -43.30 7.39 -30.61
N ILE A 6 -43.25 8.52 -31.30
CA ILE A 6 -44.47 9.14 -31.88
C ILE A 6 -44.19 9.44 -33.34
N VAL A 7 -44.79 8.58 -34.15
CA VAL A 7 -45.08 8.77 -35.56
C VAL A 7 -46.31 9.70 -35.66
N LYS A 8 -46.26 10.69 -36.52
CA LYS A 8 -47.47 11.37 -37.01
C LYS A 8 -47.35 11.65 -38.50
N THR A 9 -47.99 10.77 -39.21
CA THR A 9 -48.51 10.89 -40.59
C THR A 9 -49.60 11.93 -40.63
N LEU A 10 -49.64 12.78 -41.65
CA LEU A 10 -50.91 13.30 -42.19
C LEU A 10 -50.76 13.59 -43.67
N LEU A 11 -51.67 12.98 -44.36
CA LEU A 11 -52.01 12.90 -45.77
C LEU A 11 -52.96 14.04 -46.13
N VAL A 12 -53.23 14.20 -47.44
CA VAL A 12 -54.35 14.88 -48.11
C VAL A 12 -53.84 16.09 -48.91
N GLY A 13 -53.87 16.11 -50.18
CA GLY A 13 -54.88 15.82 -51.24
C GLY A 13 -55.02 17.09 -52.02
N GLY A 14 -54.81 17.11 -53.20
CA GLY A 14 -55.74 16.95 -54.28
C GLY A 14 -55.71 18.10 -55.31
N VAL A 15 -55.73 17.70 -56.52
CA VAL A 15 -56.51 18.26 -57.65
C VAL A 15 -55.91 19.37 -58.58
N CYS A 16 -55.58 18.89 -59.74
CA CYS A 16 -55.79 19.36 -61.13
C CYS A 16 -56.07 20.85 -61.41
N VAL A 17 -55.45 21.40 -62.43
CA VAL A 17 -56.10 21.71 -63.68
C VAL A 17 -55.04 22.13 -64.73
N ALA A 18 -55.27 21.61 -65.96
CA ALA A 18 -54.52 21.85 -67.16
C ALA A 18 -54.81 23.22 -67.79
N SER A 19 -53.87 23.79 -68.53
CA SER A 19 -54.13 24.41 -69.88
C SER A 19 -52.84 24.96 -70.48
N MET A 20 -52.51 24.40 -71.62
CA MET A 20 -52.27 25.00 -72.95
C MET A 20 -51.10 25.96 -73.11
N ALA A 21 -50.11 25.45 -73.78
CA ALA A 21 -49.49 25.92 -75.06
C ALA A 21 -49.12 27.37 -75.19
N CYS A 22 -47.77 27.57 -75.36
CA CYS A 22 -47.29 28.33 -76.51
C CYS A 22 -45.77 28.07 -76.76
N GLN A 23 -45.54 27.68 -77.98
CA GLN A 23 -44.27 27.44 -78.60
C GLN A 23 -43.52 28.76 -78.86
N SER A 24 -42.31 28.92 -78.41
CA SER A 24 -41.38 29.84 -79.05
C SER A 24 -39.96 29.27 -79.04
N LYS A 25 -39.43 29.04 -80.23
CA LYS A 25 -38.04 28.74 -80.51
C LYS A 25 -37.17 29.85 -79.99
N LYS A 26 -36.18 29.50 -79.14
CA LYS A 26 -35.00 30.33 -78.95
C LYS A 26 -33.80 29.46 -78.70
N SER A 27 -32.90 29.60 -79.63
CA SER A 27 -31.41 29.40 -79.61
C SER A 27 -30.82 28.59 -78.47
N ALA A 28 -30.17 27.53 -78.89
CA ALA A 28 -29.19 26.83 -78.02
C ALA A 28 -28.02 27.78 -77.69
N GLU A 29 -28.04 28.31 -76.54
CA GLU A 29 -26.88 28.95 -75.93
C GLU A 29 -26.16 27.83 -75.11
N THR A 30 -25.02 27.44 -75.65
CA THR A 30 -24.15 26.46 -74.98
C THR A 30 -23.75 27.04 -73.65
N ALA A 31 -24.39 26.59 -72.56
CA ALA A 31 -23.95 26.87 -71.26
C ALA A 31 -22.59 26.17 -71.08
N VAL A 32 -21.54 26.97 -71.05
CA VAL A 32 -20.23 26.54 -70.60
C VAL A 32 -20.42 26.18 -69.14
N VAL A 33 -20.47 24.89 -68.84
CA VAL A 33 -20.39 24.38 -67.45
C VAL A 33 -18.96 24.74 -67.01
N VAL A 34 -18.89 25.82 -66.25
CA VAL A 34 -17.67 26.15 -65.53
C VAL A 34 -17.59 25.12 -64.40
N GLU A 35 -16.78 24.14 -64.61
CA GLU A 35 -16.44 23.16 -63.57
C GLU A 35 -15.76 23.93 -62.42
N GLU A 36 -16.51 24.24 -61.36
CA GLU A 36 -15.95 24.86 -60.15
C GLU A 36 -14.93 23.88 -59.58
N LYS A 37 -13.69 24.19 -59.72
CA LYS A 37 -12.62 23.43 -59.07
C LYS A 37 -12.85 23.45 -57.57
N PRO A 38 -12.84 22.29 -56.93
CA PRO A 38 -13.03 22.22 -55.49
C PRO A 38 -11.96 23.06 -54.77
N LYS A 39 -12.43 23.97 -53.91
CA LYS A 39 -11.52 24.73 -53.06
C LYS A 39 -10.95 23.79 -52.02
N VAL A 40 -9.68 23.52 -52.07
CA VAL A 40 -8.92 22.79 -51.07
C VAL A 40 -8.22 23.77 -50.14
N THR A 41 -8.42 23.60 -48.88
CA THR A 41 -7.66 24.31 -47.84
C THR A 41 -6.45 23.47 -47.52
N THR A 42 -5.28 24.05 -47.69
CA THR A 42 -4.02 23.40 -47.30
C THR A 42 -3.52 24.04 -46.00
N GLU A 43 -3.14 23.21 -45.07
CA GLU A 43 -2.49 23.62 -43.80
C GLU A 43 -1.06 23.10 -43.77
N VAL A 44 -0.15 23.91 -43.30
CA VAL A 44 1.26 23.52 -43.13
C VAL A 44 1.36 22.67 -41.88
N VAL A 45 1.75 21.42 -42.06
CA VAL A 45 2.00 20.51 -40.95
C VAL A 45 3.38 20.81 -40.38
N ASN A 46 3.42 21.26 -39.16
CA ASN A 46 4.65 21.45 -38.39
C ASN A 46 4.78 20.30 -37.36
N LEU A 47 6.01 19.81 -37.18
CA LEU A 47 6.33 18.89 -36.12
C LEU A 47 6.32 19.68 -34.80
N GLN A 48 5.47 19.29 -33.88
CA GLN A 48 5.44 19.79 -32.50
C GLN A 48 5.62 18.63 -31.52
N ASP A 49 6.45 18.86 -30.52
CA ASP A 49 6.54 17.92 -29.41
C ASP A 49 5.25 18.03 -28.58
N VAL A 50 4.51 16.95 -28.51
CA VAL A 50 3.28 16.85 -27.73
C VAL A 50 3.58 16.05 -26.48
N GLU A 51 3.43 16.68 -25.32
CA GLU A 51 3.49 15.97 -24.05
C GLU A 51 2.26 15.07 -23.92
N GLN A 52 2.50 13.78 -23.81
CA GLN A 52 1.45 12.81 -23.55
C GLN A 52 1.29 12.63 -22.05
N GLN A 53 0.22 13.15 -21.50
CA GLN A 53 -0.15 12.94 -20.10
C GLN A 53 -1.15 11.79 -20.00
N SER A 54 -0.94 10.94 -18.97
CA SER A 54 -1.86 9.86 -18.64
C SER A 54 -2.24 9.99 -17.17
N THR A 55 -3.54 9.98 -16.90
CA THR A 55 -4.06 10.07 -15.53
C THR A 55 -4.47 8.69 -15.03
N PHE A 56 -4.07 8.36 -13.80
CA PHE A 56 -4.38 7.10 -13.14
C PHE A 56 -5.00 7.38 -11.78
N THR A 57 -5.95 6.54 -11.40
CA THR A 57 -6.45 6.52 -10.02
C THR A 57 -5.60 5.56 -9.22
N GLY A 58 -5.18 5.98 -8.02
CA GLY A 58 -4.34 5.19 -7.13
C GLY A 58 -4.85 5.17 -5.71
N ASN A 59 -4.41 4.15 -4.95
CA ASN A 59 -4.66 4.04 -3.53
C ASN A 59 -3.42 4.47 -2.75
N VAL A 60 -3.63 5.36 -1.78
CA VAL A 60 -2.57 5.81 -0.87
C VAL A 60 -2.48 4.86 0.32
N GLU A 61 -1.31 4.32 0.57
CA GLU A 61 -1.05 3.44 1.70
C GLU A 61 0.18 3.91 2.50
N GLY A 62 0.27 3.47 3.75
CA GLY A 62 1.47 3.68 4.55
C GLY A 62 2.70 3.05 3.88
N PHE A 63 3.84 3.70 3.98
CA PHE A 63 5.10 3.19 3.39
C PHE A 63 5.46 1.81 3.91
N ALA A 64 5.25 1.59 5.21
CA ALA A 64 5.36 0.29 5.86
C ALA A 64 4.19 0.09 6.81
N VAL A 65 3.65 -1.12 6.83
CA VAL A 65 2.59 -1.56 7.74
C VAL A 65 3.12 -2.76 8.51
N ASN A 66 3.22 -2.64 9.83
CA ASN A 66 3.69 -3.71 10.68
C ASN A 66 2.59 -4.19 11.63
N ASN A 67 2.34 -5.50 11.55
CA ASN A 67 1.45 -6.22 12.43
C ASN A 67 2.26 -6.76 13.63
N ILE A 68 2.03 -6.21 14.80
CA ILE A 68 2.77 -6.54 16.01
C ILE A 68 2.07 -7.70 16.73
N THR A 69 2.72 -8.86 16.71
CA THR A 69 2.22 -10.11 17.28
C THR A 69 3.31 -10.75 18.13
N PRO A 70 3.01 -11.33 19.30
CA PRO A 70 3.97 -12.11 20.06
C PRO A 70 4.32 -13.40 19.30
N GLN A 71 5.55 -13.89 19.44
CA GLN A 71 5.99 -15.12 18.78
C GLN A 71 5.29 -16.39 19.35
N GLN A 72 4.79 -16.31 20.57
CA GLN A 72 4.08 -17.40 21.22
C GLN A 72 2.78 -16.87 21.85
N PRO A 73 1.71 -17.70 21.92
CA PRO A 73 0.49 -17.34 22.62
C PRO A 73 0.78 -16.95 24.06
N ARG A 74 0.36 -15.74 24.46
CA ARG A 74 0.57 -15.19 25.80
C ARG A 74 -0.58 -14.27 26.20
N ARG A 75 -0.77 -14.12 27.51
CA ARG A 75 -1.70 -13.15 28.06
C ARG A 75 -1.06 -11.77 28.11
N ILE A 76 -1.85 -10.75 27.81
CA ILE A 76 -1.43 -9.35 27.91
C ILE A 76 -1.50 -8.92 29.38
N ALA A 77 -0.36 -8.51 29.93
CA ALA A 77 -0.28 -7.96 31.27
C ALA A 77 -0.59 -6.46 31.29
N ARG A 78 -0.04 -5.71 30.33
CA ARG A 78 -0.28 -4.26 30.18
C ARG A 78 -0.17 -3.82 28.73
N LEU A 79 -0.98 -2.85 28.37
CA LEU A 79 -0.87 -2.08 27.13
C LEU A 79 -0.32 -0.69 27.50
N LEU A 80 0.68 -0.22 26.74
CA LEU A 80 1.38 1.03 27.03
C LEU A 80 1.03 2.14 26.03
N VAL A 81 0.31 1.78 24.96
CA VAL A 81 -0.10 2.67 23.87
C VAL A 81 -1.52 2.31 23.42
N ASP A 82 -2.20 3.28 22.80
CA ASP A 82 -3.53 3.10 22.25
C ASP A 82 -3.60 3.55 20.77
N VAL A 83 -4.77 3.31 20.15
CA VAL A 83 -5.02 3.72 18.76
C VAL A 83 -4.92 5.24 18.66
N GLY A 84 -4.18 5.71 17.65
CA GLY A 84 -3.89 7.12 17.43
C GLY A 84 -2.57 7.59 18.03
N ASP A 85 -1.98 6.85 18.97
CA ASP A 85 -0.66 7.19 19.52
C ASP A 85 0.44 7.09 18.48
N HIS A 86 1.39 8.02 18.53
CA HIS A 86 2.56 7.98 17.66
C HIS A 86 3.74 7.31 18.39
N VAL A 87 4.21 6.21 17.85
CA VAL A 87 5.30 5.42 18.44
C VAL A 87 6.60 5.54 17.63
N ARG A 88 7.72 5.29 18.30
CA ARG A 88 9.06 5.27 17.68
C ARG A 88 9.53 3.83 17.51
N ALA A 89 10.40 3.62 16.54
CA ALA A 89 11.11 2.34 16.42
C ALA A 89 11.86 2.01 17.71
N GLY A 90 11.73 0.77 18.20
CA GLY A 90 12.26 0.30 19.49
C GLY A 90 11.40 0.65 20.72
N GLN A 91 10.30 1.41 20.56
CA GLN A 91 9.41 1.73 21.68
C GLN A 91 8.61 0.50 22.11
N LYS A 92 8.52 0.29 23.42
CA LYS A 92 7.70 -0.77 24.02
C LYS A 92 6.21 -0.40 23.90
N LEU A 93 5.42 -1.32 23.38
CA LEU A 93 3.97 -1.16 23.13
C LEU A 93 3.11 -1.92 24.13
N ALA A 94 3.55 -3.12 24.51
CA ALA A 94 2.85 -3.96 25.49
C ALA A 94 3.83 -4.78 26.31
N GLU A 95 3.35 -5.22 27.47
CA GLU A 95 4.01 -6.20 28.32
C GLU A 95 3.13 -7.45 28.42
N MET A 96 3.76 -8.60 28.21
CA MET A 96 3.14 -9.91 28.35
C MET A 96 3.31 -10.45 29.75
N GLU A 97 2.46 -11.39 30.13
CA GLU A 97 2.61 -12.13 31.39
C GLU A 97 4.02 -12.75 31.49
N ASN A 98 4.66 -12.60 32.64
CA ASN A 98 6.07 -12.90 32.83
C ASN A 98 6.36 -14.08 33.77
N SER A 99 5.38 -14.89 34.16
CA SER A 99 5.57 -16.03 35.07
C SER A 99 6.66 -17.00 34.58
N ALA A 100 6.65 -17.36 33.29
CA ALA A 100 7.68 -18.20 32.69
C ALA A 100 9.06 -17.53 32.61
N LEU A 101 9.12 -16.21 32.46
CA LEU A 101 10.36 -15.45 32.47
C LEU A 101 11.04 -15.50 33.84
N ALA A 102 10.28 -15.37 34.93
CA ALA A 102 10.81 -15.46 36.31
C ALA A 102 11.45 -16.84 36.56
N GLN A 103 10.80 -17.91 36.11
CA GLN A 103 11.35 -19.26 36.18
C GLN A 103 12.65 -19.44 35.38
N ALA A 104 12.65 -18.97 34.13
CA ALA A 104 13.83 -19.04 33.26
C ALA A 104 15.00 -18.23 33.84
N LYS A 105 14.71 -17.05 34.42
CA LYS A 105 15.70 -16.24 35.11
C LYS A 105 16.33 -16.98 36.29
N ALA A 106 15.54 -17.61 37.16
CA ALA A 106 16.04 -18.36 38.30
C ALA A 106 16.95 -19.53 37.86
N GLN A 107 16.59 -20.23 36.75
CA GLN A 107 17.41 -21.30 36.19
C GLN A 107 18.73 -20.77 35.60
N TYR A 108 18.66 -19.64 34.88
CA TYR A 108 19.86 -18.96 34.35
C TYR A 108 20.79 -18.53 35.49
N ASP A 109 20.30 -17.86 36.53
CA ASP A 109 21.08 -17.38 37.68
C ASP A 109 21.78 -18.56 38.39
N ASN A 110 21.06 -19.70 38.57
CA ASN A 110 21.62 -20.92 39.18
C ASN A 110 22.76 -21.51 38.32
N ASN A 111 22.49 -21.72 36.99
CA ASN A 111 23.51 -22.31 36.10
C ASN A 111 24.71 -21.39 35.93
N LYS A 112 24.50 -20.08 35.93
CA LYS A 112 25.58 -19.07 35.91
C LYS A 112 26.49 -19.22 37.13
N ALA A 113 25.92 -19.26 38.33
CA ALA A 113 26.68 -19.42 39.56
C ALA A 113 27.45 -20.77 39.62
N ASN A 114 26.87 -21.86 39.10
CA ASN A 114 27.52 -23.15 39.01
C ASN A 114 28.72 -23.13 38.03
N PHE A 115 28.51 -22.51 36.85
CA PHE A 115 29.55 -22.37 35.85
C PHE A 115 30.71 -21.48 36.40
N GLU A 116 30.41 -20.33 37.01
CA GLU A 116 31.42 -19.43 37.57
C GLU A 116 32.33 -20.17 38.61
N ARG A 117 31.72 -20.97 39.50
CA ARG A 117 32.47 -21.81 40.45
C ARG A 117 33.31 -22.88 39.77
N ALA A 118 32.78 -23.57 38.79
CA ALA A 118 33.49 -24.57 38.04
C ALA A 118 34.67 -23.97 37.22
N ASP A 119 34.48 -22.78 36.67
CA ASP A 119 35.51 -22.04 35.92
C ASP A 119 36.68 -21.60 36.80
N GLU A 120 36.39 -21.12 38.02
CA GLU A 120 37.42 -20.80 39.00
C GLU A 120 38.22 -22.06 39.40
N LEU A 121 37.54 -23.17 39.74
CA LEU A 121 38.22 -24.41 40.09
C LEU A 121 39.03 -24.98 38.93
N TYR A 122 38.52 -24.92 37.70
CA TYR A 122 39.19 -25.39 36.51
C TYR A 122 40.53 -24.63 36.26
N LYS A 123 40.52 -23.31 36.46
CA LYS A 123 41.71 -22.46 36.33
C LYS A 123 42.87 -22.88 37.28
N PHE A 124 42.51 -23.42 38.47
CA PHE A 124 43.49 -23.91 39.43
C PHE A 124 43.69 -25.43 39.37
N GLY A 125 43.17 -26.11 38.35
CA GLY A 125 43.30 -27.54 38.19
C GLY A 125 42.44 -28.40 39.14
N GLY A 126 41.51 -27.79 39.86
CA GLY A 126 40.61 -28.44 40.82
C GLY A 126 39.30 -29.00 40.19
N GLU A 127 39.10 -28.81 38.89
CA GLU A 127 37.95 -29.32 38.19
C GLU A 127 38.32 -30.06 36.90
N SER A 128 37.55 -31.09 36.53
CA SER A 128 37.79 -31.82 35.28
C SER A 128 37.28 -31.00 34.07
N LYS A 129 37.94 -31.14 32.92
CA LYS A 129 37.56 -30.48 31.71
C LYS A 129 36.12 -30.86 31.30
N ALA A 130 35.76 -32.14 31.44
CA ALA A 130 34.43 -32.63 31.09
C ALA A 130 33.34 -31.99 31.94
N ASN A 131 33.54 -31.82 33.26
CA ASN A 131 32.58 -31.16 34.14
C ASN A 131 32.49 -29.65 33.85
N TRP A 132 33.61 -28.98 33.62
CA TRP A 132 33.63 -27.58 33.22
C TRP A 132 32.86 -27.34 31.92
N GLU A 133 33.11 -28.17 30.88
CA GLU A 133 32.33 -28.10 29.59
C GLU A 133 30.85 -28.32 29.80
N SER A 134 30.45 -29.28 30.66
CA SER A 134 29.06 -29.54 31.00
C SER A 134 28.39 -28.33 31.66
N MET A 135 29.07 -27.72 32.66
CA MET A 135 28.53 -26.51 33.35
C MET A 135 28.46 -25.32 32.42
N LYS A 136 29.42 -25.13 31.54
CA LYS A 136 29.41 -24.11 30.49
C LYS A 136 28.23 -24.26 29.56
N THR A 137 27.99 -25.46 29.04
CA THR A 137 26.87 -25.75 28.15
C THR A 137 25.54 -25.51 28.85
N ALA A 138 25.37 -25.95 30.09
CA ALA A 138 24.16 -25.71 30.87
C ALA A 138 23.88 -24.22 31.09
N TYR A 139 24.94 -23.44 31.37
CA TYR A 139 24.82 -21.99 31.46
C TYR A 139 24.42 -21.35 30.14
N GLU A 140 25.12 -21.69 29.03
CA GLU A 140 24.81 -21.13 27.70
C GLU A 140 23.36 -21.42 27.26
N VAL A 141 22.88 -22.66 27.43
CA VAL A 141 21.50 -23.07 27.13
C VAL A 141 20.50 -22.27 27.96
N SER A 142 20.73 -22.17 29.27
CA SER A 142 19.81 -21.42 30.16
C SER A 142 19.82 -19.90 29.87
N LYS A 143 20.97 -19.36 29.47
CA LYS A 143 21.13 -17.98 29.04
C LYS A 143 20.27 -17.69 27.79
N LEU A 144 20.42 -18.50 26.75
CA LEU A 144 19.61 -18.38 25.53
C LEU A 144 18.12 -18.50 25.81
N THR A 145 17.73 -19.42 26.68
CA THR A 145 16.32 -19.60 27.06
C THR A 145 15.77 -18.35 27.77
N TYR A 146 16.54 -17.78 28.69
CA TYR A 146 16.16 -16.57 29.40
C TYR A 146 16.07 -15.36 28.46
N GLU A 147 17.06 -15.16 27.59
CA GLU A 147 17.11 -14.07 26.61
C GLU A 147 15.93 -14.15 25.64
N ASN A 148 15.64 -15.32 25.08
CA ASN A 148 14.48 -15.53 24.21
C ASN A 148 13.14 -15.22 24.91
N MET A 149 13.02 -15.61 26.19
CA MET A 149 11.80 -15.30 26.95
C MET A 149 11.69 -13.82 27.28
N LEU A 150 12.82 -13.15 27.55
CA LEU A 150 12.86 -11.72 27.82
C LEU A 150 12.42 -10.91 26.60
N GLU A 151 12.94 -11.24 25.42
CA GLU A 151 12.52 -10.60 24.15
C GLU A 151 11.03 -10.76 23.90
N ASN A 152 10.48 -11.94 24.17
CA ASN A 152 9.06 -12.25 23.98
C ASN A 152 8.14 -11.68 25.07
N THR A 153 8.67 -11.13 26.15
CA THR A 153 7.86 -10.53 27.24
C THR A 153 7.49 -9.08 26.94
N SER A 154 8.25 -8.42 26.09
CA SER A 154 8.00 -7.03 25.71
C SER A 154 7.79 -6.94 24.21
N LEU A 155 6.63 -6.44 23.79
CA LEU A 155 6.40 -6.13 22.39
C LEU A 155 6.88 -4.73 22.09
N ILE A 156 7.76 -4.61 21.09
CA ILE A 156 8.35 -3.36 20.64
C ILE A 156 7.92 -3.06 19.20
N SER A 157 7.85 -1.78 18.86
CA SER A 157 7.60 -1.37 17.48
C SER A 157 8.89 -1.42 16.65
N PRO A 158 8.92 -2.12 15.52
CA PRO A 158 10.09 -2.10 14.62
C PRO A 158 10.17 -0.83 13.76
N ILE A 159 9.08 -0.07 13.66
CA ILE A 159 8.97 1.16 12.86
C ILE A 159 8.44 2.32 13.70
N SER A 160 8.66 3.54 13.20
CA SER A 160 8.02 4.74 13.77
C SER A 160 6.76 5.09 12.98
N GLY A 161 5.70 5.49 13.69
CA GLY A 161 4.43 5.88 13.08
C GLY A 161 3.26 5.78 14.04
N PRO A 162 2.04 6.13 13.60
CA PRO A 162 0.83 5.99 14.40
C PRO A 162 0.41 4.53 14.53
N VAL A 163 -0.18 4.21 15.68
CA VAL A 163 -0.91 2.97 15.92
C VAL A 163 -2.28 3.11 15.27
N THR A 164 -2.58 2.28 14.26
CA THR A 164 -3.83 2.36 13.50
C THR A 164 -4.89 1.36 13.93
N ALA A 165 -4.49 0.28 14.62
CA ALA A 165 -5.43 -0.68 15.19
C ALA A 165 -4.87 -1.31 16.46
N ARG A 166 -5.79 -1.67 17.37
CA ARG A 166 -5.58 -2.46 18.57
C ARG A 166 -6.71 -3.50 18.65
N ASN A 167 -6.35 -4.77 18.65
CA ASN A 167 -7.32 -5.86 18.52
C ASN A 167 -7.53 -6.64 19.84
N TYR A 168 -6.81 -6.32 20.90
CA TYR A 168 -6.88 -7.02 22.18
C TYR A 168 -6.84 -6.04 23.34
N ASP A 169 -7.39 -6.47 24.47
CA ASP A 169 -7.38 -5.75 25.73
C ASP A 169 -6.48 -6.40 26.78
N VAL A 170 -6.22 -5.68 27.87
CA VAL A 170 -5.46 -6.20 29.02
C VAL A 170 -6.17 -7.42 29.60
N GLY A 171 -5.43 -8.50 29.80
CA GLY A 171 -5.95 -9.78 30.28
C GLY A 171 -6.29 -10.78 29.18
N ASP A 172 -6.38 -10.36 27.92
CA ASP A 172 -6.66 -11.26 26.80
C ASP A 172 -5.49 -12.20 26.50
N MET A 173 -5.82 -13.38 25.98
CA MET A 173 -4.86 -14.32 25.43
C MET A 173 -4.69 -14.09 23.94
N VAL A 174 -3.51 -13.74 23.52
CA VAL A 174 -3.20 -13.52 22.08
C VAL A 174 -2.87 -14.84 21.42
N VAL A 175 -3.62 -15.19 20.37
CA VAL A 175 -3.46 -16.47 19.67
C VAL A 175 -3.15 -16.29 18.17
N ALA A 176 -3.89 -15.46 17.46
CA ALA A 176 -3.85 -15.43 16.00
C ALA A 176 -3.73 -14.06 15.37
N SER A 177 -4.38 -13.03 15.90
CA SER A 177 -4.39 -11.69 15.31
C SER A 177 -3.28 -10.81 15.89
N PRO A 178 -2.81 -9.80 15.17
CA PRO A 178 -1.87 -8.82 15.73
C PRO A 178 -2.51 -8.01 16.86
N ILE A 179 -1.73 -7.73 17.90
CA ILE A 179 -2.19 -6.86 18.98
C ILE A 179 -2.32 -5.43 18.49
N PHE A 180 -1.27 -4.95 17.84
CA PHE A 180 -1.22 -3.61 17.26
C PHE A 180 -0.89 -3.65 15.77
N VAL A 181 -1.40 -2.66 15.05
CA VAL A 181 -0.96 -2.34 13.70
C VAL A 181 -0.33 -0.96 13.73
N VAL A 182 0.94 -0.88 13.36
CA VAL A 182 1.70 0.39 13.27
C VAL A 182 1.99 0.67 11.81
N GLN A 183 1.74 1.90 11.38
CA GLN A 183 1.96 2.30 9.98
C GLN A 183 2.93 3.48 9.91
N GLN A 184 3.88 3.38 9.02
CA GLN A 184 4.72 4.51 8.66
C GLN A 184 4.00 5.32 7.57
N ILE A 185 3.55 6.51 7.91
CA ILE A 185 2.78 7.39 7.00
C ILE A 185 3.60 8.54 6.41
N ASN A 186 4.88 8.58 6.67
CA ASN A 186 5.82 9.54 6.08
C ASN A 186 7.15 8.83 5.78
N PRO A 187 7.49 8.66 4.47
CA PRO A 187 6.65 8.92 3.29
C PRO A 187 5.43 7.97 3.19
N VAL A 188 4.58 8.17 2.20
CA VAL A 188 3.50 7.25 1.80
C VAL A 188 3.85 6.55 0.49
N LYS A 189 3.14 5.47 0.17
CA LYS A 189 3.17 4.79 -1.13
C LYS A 189 1.84 4.97 -1.82
N ILE A 190 1.88 5.10 -3.14
CA ILE A 190 0.69 5.14 -3.99
C ILE A 190 0.77 3.97 -4.95
N TYR A 191 -0.25 3.12 -4.92
CA TYR A 191 -0.39 2.00 -5.84
C TYR A 191 -1.33 2.40 -6.97
N ILE A 192 -0.84 2.32 -8.20
CA ILE A 192 -1.61 2.58 -9.41
C ILE A 192 -1.64 1.32 -10.28
N ASN A 193 -2.75 1.11 -10.99
CA ASN A 193 -2.85 0.06 -11.99
C ASN A 193 -2.59 0.65 -13.37
N VAL A 194 -1.57 0.16 -14.04
CA VAL A 194 -1.17 0.61 -15.36
C VAL A 194 -1.49 -0.45 -16.39
N SER A 195 -2.03 -0.04 -17.56
CA SER A 195 -2.26 -0.96 -18.67
C SER A 195 -0.95 -1.44 -19.28
N GLU A 196 -0.95 -2.65 -19.83
CA GLU A 196 0.23 -3.26 -20.48
C GLU A 196 0.80 -2.35 -21.59
N SER A 197 -0.06 -1.66 -22.34
CA SER A 197 0.35 -0.76 -23.44
C SER A 197 1.22 0.42 -22.96
N LEU A 198 1.07 0.86 -21.72
CA LEU A 198 1.83 1.98 -21.15
C LEU A 198 3.06 1.53 -20.33
N TYR A 199 3.16 0.23 -20.05
CA TYR A 199 4.25 -0.31 -19.22
C TYR A 199 5.64 0.00 -19.78
N SER A 200 5.80 -0.03 -21.12
CA SER A 200 7.08 0.25 -21.79
C SER A 200 7.56 1.70 -21.62
N TYR A 201 6.67 2.63 -21.33
CA TYR A 201 6.98 4.05 -21.16
C TYR A 201 7.31 4.41 -19.70
N ILE A 202 6.92 3.57 -18.75
CA ILE A 202 7.16 3.83 -17.32
C ILE A 202 8.54 3.35 -16.93
N LYS A 203 9.33 4.25 -16.34
CA LYS A 203 10.68 3.96 -15.88
C LYS A 203 10.84 4.35 -14.42
N LYS A 204 11.66 3.60 -13.69
CA LYS A 204 12.00 3.94 -12.31
C LYS A 204 12.64 5.33 -12.23
N GLY A 205 12.13 6.17 -11.36
CA GLY A 205 12.62 7.53 -11.13
C GLY A 205 11.91 8.62 -11.94
N MET A 206 10.84 8.28 -12.68
CA MET A 206 9.99 9.29 -13.30
C MET A 206 9.27 10.08 -12.21
N SER A 207 9.19 11.41 -12.41
CA SER A 207 8.35 12.26 -11.56
C SER A 207 6.89 12.11 -11.96
N VAL A 208 6.01 12.17 -10.98
CA VAL A 208 4.55 12.13 -11.15
C VAL A 208 3.91 13.22 -10.30
N ASP A 209 2.89 13.85 -10.83
CA ASP A 209 2.06 14.79 -10.11
C ASP A 209 0.90 14.02 -9.47
N VAL A 210 0.71 14.21 -8.17
CA VAL A 210 -0.35 13.57 -7.39
C VAL A 210 -1.33 14.64 -6.91
N GLU A 211 -2.59 14.46 -7.27
CA GLU A 211 -3.70 15.27 -6.80
C GLU A 211 -4.58 14.43 -5.87
N LEU A 212 -4.98 14.99 -4.74
CA LEU A 212 -5.83 14.31 -3.75
C LEU A 212 -7.20 14.99 -3.73
N ASP A 213 -8.28 14.20 -3.87
CA ASP A 213 -9.65 14.72 -3.79
C ASP A 213 -9.96 15.44 -2.48
N ALA A 214 -9.31 15.01 -1.40
CA ALA A 214 -9.46 15.64 -0.08
C ALA A 214 -8.81 17.03 0.02
N ILE A 215 -7.84 17.34 -0.86
CA ILE A 215 -7.08 18.60 -0.84
C ILE A 215 -6.83 19.04 -2.29
N PRO A 216 -7.87 19.48 -3.02
CA PRO A 216 -7.80 19.72 -4.46
C PRO A 216 -6.89 20.91 -4.85
N GLU A 217 -6.56 21.77 -3.89
CA GLU A 217 -5.70 22.94 -4.13
C GLU A 217 -4.19 22.62 -4.08
N LYS A 218 -3.81 21.43 -3.65
CA LYS A 218 -2.41 21.02 -3.49
C LYS A 218 -2.03 19.92 -4.47
N LYS A 219 -0.96 20.18 -5.24
CA LYS A 219 -0.26 19.17 -6.02
C LYS A 219 0.95 18.66 -5.24
N PHE A 220 1.12 17.37 -5.22
CA PHE A 220 2.25 16.71 -4.58
C PHE A 220 3.11 16.06 -5.66
N GLU A 221 4.41 16.18 -5.53
CA GLU A 221 5.35 15.51 -6.43
C GLU A 221 5.74 14.16 -5.84
N GLY A 222 5.65 13.10 -6.69
CA GLY A 222 6.06 11.74 -6.36
C GLY A 222 7.14 11.20 -7.30
N LYS A 223 7.74 10.09 -6.93
CA LYS A 223 8.76 9.39 -7.71
C LYS A 223 8.50 7.88 -7.74
#